data_49de2fc002f80973df338b76d82dd1b4
#
_entry.id   49de2fc002f80973df338b76d82dd1b4
#
_cell.length_a   1.000
_cell.length_b   1.000
_cell.length_c   1.000
_cell.angle_alpha   90.00
_cell.angle_beta   90.00
_cell.angle_gamma   90.00
#
_symmetry.space_group_name_H-M   'P 1'
#
loop_
_entity.id
_entity.type
_entity.pdbx_description
1 polymer ?
#
loop_
_entity_poly.entity_id
_entity_poly.type
_entity_poly.pdbx_seq_one_letter_code
_entity_poly.pdbx_strand_id
1 'polypeptide(L)'
;MTVLTKKDHGWYQGLYEVVNKEKYVGLKKPFYRSSWECRFMSWCDNNPNVIKWSFESIEIPYVITENGFSKSHRYIPDFYVEILNKQNQLKKFLVEIKPYNQGPIKNSKNEVYVPKPPKNKNAKALKIYYLEMKTLKKNTLKWNAARSYCQRNGL
;
A
#
# COMPACT_ATOMS: atom_id res chain seq x y z
N MET A 1 18.16 -1.57 15.90
CA MET A 1 17.47 -0.57 16.76
C MET A 1 16.64 0.34 15.86
N THR A 2 15.31 0.33 16.01
CA THR A 2 14.43 1.18 15.18
C THR A 2 14.38 2.56 15.79
N VAL A 3 14.85 3.59 15.09
CA VAL A 3 14.77 4.97 15.56
C VAL A 3 13.35 5.48 15.26
N LEU A 4 12.52 5.58 16.29
CA LEU A 4 11.19 6.16 16.20
C LEU A 4 11.31 7.68 16.34
N THR A 5 11.05 8.41 15.26
CA THR A 5 10.92 9.87 15.31
C THR A 5 9.45 10.26 15.41
N LYS A 6 9.12 11.10 16.38
CA LYS A 6 7.78 11.65 16.56
C LYS A 6 7.65 12.92 15.73
N LYS A 7 6.68 12.98 14.81
CA LYS A 7 6.26 14.23 14.17
C LYS A 7 5.25 14.98 15.05
N ASP A 8 5.17 16.28 14.87
CA ASP A 8 4.34 17.22 15.66
C ASP A 8 2.83 16.92 15.71
N HIS A 9 2.38 15.87 15.00
CA HIS A 9 0.97 15.42 14.98
C HIS A 9 0.77 13.96 15.42
N GLY A 10 1.70 13.40 16.20
CA GLY A 10 1.58 12.02 16.70
C GLY A 10 1.82 10.91 15.68
N TRP A 11 2.19 11.24 14.44
CA TRP A 11 2.54 10.26 13.40
C TRP A 11 4.00 9.82 13.56
N TYR A 12 4.20 8.51 13.64
CA TYR A 12 5.54 7.92 13.67
C TYR A 12 6.01 7.68 12.25
N GLN A 13 7.19 8.19 11.91
CA GLN A 13 7.87 7.87 10.66
C GLN A 13 9.37 7.78 10.90
N GLY A 14 10.07 7.00 10.10
CA GLY A 14 11.52 6.87 10.24
C GLY A 14 12.10 5.79 9.34
N LEU A 15 13.42 5.65 9.40
CA LEU A 15 14.13 4.55 8.76
C LEU A 15 13.93 3.28 9.58
N TYR A 16 13.62 2.18 8.90
CA TYR A 16 13.63 0.85 9.50
C TYR A 16 15.02 0.24 9.31
N GLU A 17 15.62 -0.17 10.41
CA GLU A 17 16.92 -0.86 10.38
C GLU A 17 16.67 -2.36 10.23
N VAL A 18 17.05 -2.89 9.07
CA VAL A 18 16.87 -4.31 8.76
C VAL A 18 17.83 -5.13 9.61
N VAL A 19 17.30 -6.08 10.37
CA VAL A 19 18.06 -7.00 11.23
C VAL A 19 18.53 -8.20 10.42
N ASN A 20 17.62 -8.84 9.68
CA ASN A 20 17.90 -10.02 8.86
C ASN A 20 18.17 -9.61 7.40
N LYS A 21 19.41 -9.13 7.18
CA LYS A 21 19.82 -8.52 5.89
C LYS A 21 19.69 -9.48 4.70
N GLU A 22 19.80 -10.78 4.92
CA GLU A 22 19.68 -11.82 3.90
C GLU A 22 18.25 -11.92 3.31
N LYS A 23 17.26 -11.44 4.06
CA LYS A 23 15.85 -11.41 3.60
C LYS A 23 15.52 -10.15 2.82
N TYR A 24 16.24 -9.07 3.05
CA TYR A 24 15.93 -7.79 2.43
C TYR A 24 16.61 -7.67 1.07
N VAL A 25 15.80 -7.64 0.00
CA VAL A 25 16.29 -7.57 -1.40
C VAL A 25 16.04 -6.21 -2.06
N GLY A 26 15.58 -5.20 -1.30
CA GLY A 26 15.35 -3.86 -1.81
C GLY A 26 16.65 -3.06 -1.96
N LEU A 27 16.69 -2.18 -2.96
CA LEU A 27 17.82 -1.25 -3.16
C LEU A 27 17.74 -0.01 -2.25
N LYS A 28 16.51 0.38 -1.88
CA LYS A 28 16.26 1.53 -1.01
C LYS A 28 16.29 1.10 0.46
N LYS A 29 16.79 1.97 1.33
CA LYS A 29 16.59 1.79 2.78
C LYS A 29 15.09 1.89 3.10
N PRO A 30 14.51 0.93 3.85
CA PRO A 30 13.09 0.99 4.18
C PRO A 30 12.78 2.22 5.05
N PHE A 31 11.76 2.98 4.65
CA PHE A 31 11.30 4.17 5.36
C PHE A 31 9.80 4.05 5.62
N TYR A 32 9.40 3.91 6.87
CA TYR A 32 7.98 3.87 7.24
C TYR A 32 7.40 5.25 7.46
N ARG A 33 6.19 5.49 6.95
CA ARG A 33 5.41 6.72 7.12
C ARG A 33 4.27 6.56 8.12
N SER A 34 4.08 5.34 8.62
CA SER A 34 3.07 4.99 9.60
C SER A 34 3.55 3.89 10.55
N SER A 35 2.94 3.79 11.73
CA SER A 35 3.20 2.69 12.66
C SER A 35 2.81 1.33 12.08
N TRP A 36 1.85 1.28 11.17
CA TRP A 36 1.43 0.04 10.50
C TRP A 36 2.50 -0.46 9.54
N GLU A 37 3.09 0.44 8.73
CA GLU A 37 4.23 0.09 7.88
C GLU A 37 5.43 -0.39 8.71
N CYS A 38 5.76 0.29 9.80
CA CYS A 38 6.84 -0.12 10.71
C CYS A 38 6.62 -1.53 11.28
N ARG A 39 5.39 -1.82 11.73
CA ARG A 39 5.02 -3.15 12.24
C ARG A 39 5.10 -4.22 11.14
N PHE A 40 4.68 -3.89 9.93
CA PHE A 40 4.75 -4.81 8.81
C PHE A 40 6.20 -5.11 8.40
N MET A 41 7.07 -4.10 8.35
CA MET A 41 8.51 -4.29 8.13
C MET A 41 9.12 -5.20 9.19
N SER A 42 8.82 -4.95 10.48
CA SER A 42 9.28 -5.79 11.58
C SER A 42 8.76 -7.23 11.47
N TRP A 43 7.49 -7.40 11.05
CA TRP A 43 6.93 -8.72 10.80
C TRP A 43 7.63 -9.43 9.63
N CYS A 44 7.89 -8.76 8.51
CA CYS A 44 8.62 -9.33 7.38
C CYS A 44 10.03 -9.76 7.78
N ASP A 45 10.71 -8.91 8.53
CA ASP A 45 12.09 -9.13 8.92
C ASP A 45 12.24 -10.32 9.90
N ASN A 46 11.32 -10.43 10.88
CA ASN A 46 11.45 -11.42 11.97
C ASN A 46 10.66 -12.71 11.74
N ASN A 47 9.75 -12.77 10.77
CA ASN A 47 8.95 -13.97 10.51
C ASN A 47 9.79 -15.03 9.78
N PRO A 48 10.00 -16.24 10.34
CA PRO A 48 10.83 -17.27 9.71
C PRO A 48 10.26 -17.78 8.37
N ASN A 49 8.97 -17.65 8.13
CA ASN A 49 8.34 -18.05 6.87
C ASN A 49 8.54 -17.02 5.75
N VAL A 50 8.88 -15.76 6.08
CA VAL A 50 9.24 -14.76 5.08
C VAL A 50 10.66 -15.03 4.61
N ILE A 51 10.78 -15.32 3.30
CA ILE A 51 12.04 -15.67 2.66
C ILE A 51 12.72 -14.41 2.12
N LYS A 52 11.94 -13.53 1.47
CA LYS A 52 12.42 -12.25 0.94
C LYS A 52 11.38 -11.17 1.09
N TRP A 53 11.83 -9.94 1.24
CA TRP A 53 10.95 -8.77 1.19
C TRP A 53 11.70 -7.54 0.70
N SER A 54 10.97 -6.56 0.19
CA SER A 54 11.53 -5.26 -0.19
C SER A 54 10.50 -4.14 -0.04
N PHE A 55 10.98 -2.93 0.13
CA PHE A 55 10.22 -1.70 0.26
C PHE A 55 10.28 -0.91 -1.05
N GLU A 56 9.12 -0.49 -1.59
CA GLU A 56 8.98 0.34 -2.78
C GLU A 56 9.89 -0.06 -3.96
N SER A 57 9.99 -1.35 -4.24
CA SER A 57 10.95 -1.91 -5.21
C SER A 57 10.34 -2.21 -6.59
N ILE A 58 9.01 -2.22 -6.70
CA ILE A 58 8.30 -2.55 -7.95
C ILE A 58 7.56 -1.32 -8.44
N GLU A 59 7.70 -1.03 -9.73
CA GLU A 59 7.04 0.08 -10.39
C GLU A 59 6.05 -0.43 -11.43
N ILE A 60 4.78 -0.05 -11.30
CA ILE A 60 3.68 -0.53 -12.15
C ILE A 60 3.07 0.68 -12.88
N PRO A 61 3.12 0.72 -14.21
CA PRO A 61 2.48 1.79 -14.97
C PRO A 61 0.95 1.63 -14.94
N TYR A 62 0.23 2.75 -14.84
CA TYR A 62 -1.21 2.82 -15.00
C TYR A 62 -1.63 4.12 -15.65
N VAL A 63 -2.84 4.16 -16.23
CA VAL A 63 -3.34 5.31 -16.97
C VAL A 63 -4.54 5.91 -16.26
N ILE A 64 -4.57 7.24 -16.15
CA ILE A 64 -5.76 8.01 -15.75
C ILE A 64 -6.27 8.73 -16.98
N THR A 65 -7.55 8.52 -17.32
CA THR A 65 -8.24 9.26 -18.38
C THR A 65 -9.24 10.22 -17.74
N GLU A 66 -9.05 11.53 -17.99
CA GLU A 66 -9.94 12.59 -17.52
C GLU A 66 -10.20 13.55 -18.68
N ASN A 67 -11.47 13.90 -18.93
CA ASN A 67 -11.89 14.84 -20.00
C ASN A 67 -11.35 14.47 -21.41
N GLY A 68 -11.29 13.17 -21.73
CA GLY A 68 -10.76 12.68 -23.00
C GLY A 68 -9.23 12.65 -23.12
N PHE A 69 -8.50 13.10 -22.12
CA PHE A 69 -7.04 13.06 -22.08
C PHE A 69 -6.56 11.91 -21.21
N SER A 70 -5.63 11.12 -21.74
CA SER A 70 -5.01 10.00 -21.01
C SER A 70 -3.60 10.36 -20.59
N LYS A 71 -3.29 10.17 -19.29
CA LYS A 71 -1.97 10.40 -18.72
C LYS A 71 -1.44 9.15 -18.05
N SER A 72 -0.22 8.76 -18.40
CA SER A 72 0.48 7.67 -17.74
C SER A 72 1.01 8.10 -16.38
N HIS A 73 0.88 7.23 -15.41
CA HIS A 73 1.35 7.36 -14.03
C HIS A 73 2.08 6.10 -13.61
N ARG A 74 2.87 6.18 -12.54
CA ARG A 74 3.55 5.06 -11.91
C ARG A 74 2.94 4.79 -10.56
N TYR A 75 2.65 3.54 -10.29
CA TYR A 75 2.25 3.04 -9.00
C TYR A 75 3.39 2.21 -8.41
N ILE A 76 3.78 2.51 -7.20
CA ILE A 76 4.79 1.79 -6.46
C ILE A 76 4.09 1.23 -5.23
N PRO A 77 3.83 -0.10 -5.17
CA PRO A 77 3.32 -0.77 -3.98
C PRO A 77 4.29 -0.61 -2.80
N ASP A 78 3.76 -0.58 -1.58
CA ASP A 78 4.58 -0.39 -0.39
C ASP A 78 5.59 -1.52 -0.21
N PHE A 79 5.19 -2.79 -0.46
CA PHE A 79 6.08 -3.94 -0.25
C PHE A 79 5.90 -5.04 -1.30
N TYR A 80 7.00 -5.74 -1.55
CA TYR A 80 7.03 -7.05 -2.15
C TYR A 80 7.47 -8.07 -1.10
N VAL A 81 6.81 -9.24 -1.05
CA VAL A 81 7.09 -10.29 -0.05
C VAL A 81 7.02 -11.66 -0.68
N GLU A 82 8.03 -12.49 -0.41
CA GLU A 82 8.03 -13.93 -0.65
C GLU A 82 7.91 -14.68 0.67
N ILE A 83 6.89 -15.53 0.78
CA ILE A 83 6.59 -16.25 2.03
C ILE A 83 6.25 -17.71 1.75
N LEU A 84 6.68 -18.61 2.63
CA LEU A 84 6.24 -20.00 2.63
C LEU A 84 4.88 -20.13 3.32
N ASN A 85 3.94 -20.78 2.65
CA ASN A 85 2.66 -21.13 3.25
C ASN A 85 2.81 -22.37 4.16
N LYS A 86 1.70 -22.81 4.80
CA LYS A 86 1.68 -23.99 5.69
C LYS A 86 2.07 -25.31 4.99
N GLN A 87 2.02 -25.36 3.67
CA GLN A 87 2.42 -26.49 2.85
C GLN A 87 3.84 -26.35 2.29
N ASN A 88 4.67 -25.42 2.83
CA ASN A 88 6.02 -25.10 2.36
C ASN A 88 6.10 -24.65 0.89
N GLN A 89 4.98 -24.15 0.33
CA GLN A 89 4.97 -23.59 -1.02
C GLN A 89 5.30 -22.11 -0.98
N LEU A 90 6.20 -21.66 -1.84
CA LEU A 90 6.54 -20.25 -1.98
C LEU A 90 5.35 -19.49 -2.59
N LYS A 91 4.93 -18.42 -1.88
CA LYS A 91 3.92 -17.46 -2.34
C LYS A 91 4.55 -16.09 -2.40
N LYS A 92 4.18 -15.32 -3.40
CA LYS A 92 4.68 -13.97 -3.65
C LYS A 92 3.53 -12.98 -3.60
N PHE A 93 3.74 -11.84 -2.97
CA PHE A 93 2.70 -10.83 -2.76
C PHE A 93 3.23 -9.42 -3.02
N LEU A 94 2.37 -8.60 -3.61
CA LEU A 94 2.45 -7.15 -3.48
C LEU A 94 1.54 -6.72 -2.35
N VAL A 95 2.06 -5.90 -1.45
CA VAL A 95 1.33 -5.43 -0.28
C VAL A 95 1.26 -3.91 -0.29
N GLU A 96 0.08 -3.38 -0.05
CA GLU A 96 -0.19 -1.96 0.12
C GLU A 96 -0.90 -1.76 1.46
N ILE A 97 -0.37 -0.86 2.29
CA ILE A 97 -0.95 -0.54 3.60
C ILE A 97 -1.76 0.73 3.48
N LYS A 98 -3.07 0.62 3.63
CA LYS A 98 -4.02 1.74 3.51
C LYS A 98 -5.07 1.70 4.60
N PRO A 99 -5.52 2.87 5.10
CA PRO A 99 -6.77 2.95 5.84
C PRO A 99 -7.94 2.44 4.99
N TYR A 100 -8.93 1.83 5.66
CA TYR A 100 -10.11 1.26 4.99
C TYR A 100 -10.82 2.24 4.04
N ASN A 101 -10.94 3.50 4.43
CA ASN A 101 -11.61 4.55 3.65
C ASN A 101 -10.81 5.08 2.45
N GLN A 102 -9.59 4.58 2.20
CA GLN A 102 -8.74 5.06 1.10
C GLN A 102 -8.59 4.09 -0.07
N GLY A 103 -9.27 2.97 -0.05
CA GLY A 103 -9.14 1.99 -1.13
C GLY A 103 -10.36 1.08 -1.25
N PRO A 104 -10.41 0.24 -2.29
CA PRO A 104 -11.44 -0.79 -2.46
C PRO A 104 -11.20 -1.96 -1.49
N ILE A 105 -11.03 -1.66 -0.21
CA ILE A 105 -10.81 -2.64 0.85
C ILE A 105 -12.16 -3.08 1.38
N LYS A 106 -12.36 -4.38 1.47
CA LYS A 106 -13.56 -4.95 2.05
C LYS A 106 -13.43 -5.00 3.57
N ASN A 107 -14.50 -4.60 4.25
CA ASN A 107 -14.60 -4.75 5.70
C ASN A 107 -14.94 -6.22 6.08
N SER A 108 -15.13 -6.48 7.37
CA SER A 108 -15.53 -7.81 7.89
C SER A 108 -16.87 -8.33 7.34
N LYS A 109 -17.71 -7.42 6.80
CA LYS A 109 -18.98 -7.74 6.14
C LYS A 109 -18.87 -7.89 4.62
N ASN A 110 -17.63 -7.92 4.08
CA ASN A 110 -17.35 -7.99 2.64
C ASN A 110 -17.82 -6.76 1.83
N GLU A 111 -18.03 -5.64 2.48
CA GLU A 111 -18.44 -4.37 1.86
C GLU A 111 -17.24 -3.50 1.56
N VAL A 112 -17.23 -2.88 0.37
CA VAL A 112 -16.22 -1.89 -0.02
C VAL A 112 -16.67 -0.51 0.45
N TYR A 113 -15.74 0.27 1.01
CA TYR A 113 -16.02 1.65 1.35
C TYR A 113 -16.35 2.47 0.10
N VAL A 114 -17.49 3.15 0.14
CA VAL A 114 -17.89 4.14 -0.87
C VAL A 114 -18.25 5.43 -0.14
N PRO A 115 -17.61 6.56 -0.47
CA PRO A 115 -17.96 7.85 0.13
C PRO A 115 -19.46 8.17 -0.08
N LYS A 116 -20.12 8.63 0.98
CA LYS A 116 -21.52 9.04 0.90
C LYS A 116 -21.62 10.55 0.67
N PRO A 117 -22.56 11.01 -0.17
CA PRO A 117 -22.81 12.43 -0.32
C PRO A 117 -23.11 13.08 1.04
N PRO A 118 -22.55 14.25 1.34
CA PRO A 118 -22.81 14.91 2.61
C PRO A 118 -24.25 15.38 2.74
N LYS A 119 -24.84 15.21 3.92
CA LYS A 119 -26.19 15.70 4.22
C LYS A 119 -26.25 17.23 4.13
N ASN A 120 -25.23 17.88 4.69
CA ASN A 120 -25.06 19.34 4.57
C ASN A 120 -24.21 19.65 3.34
N LYS A 121 -24.81 20.25 2.33
CA LYS A 121 -24.17 20.57 1.04
C LYS A 121 -23.37 21.89 1.07
N ASN A 122 -22.78 22.27 2.20
CA ASN A 122 -21.87 23.40 2.23
C ASN A 122 -20.59 23.11 1.42
N ALA A 123 -19.91 24.17 0.97
CA ALA A 123 -18.73 24.07 0.10
C ALA A 123 -17.62 23.21 0.70
N LYS A 124 -17.41 23.25 2.02
CA LYS A 124 -16.38 22.44 2.72
C LYS A 124 -16.71 20.95 2.67
N ALA A 125 -17.93 20.57 2.98
CA ALA A 125 -18.37 19.17 2.98
C ALA A 125 -18.35 18.57 1.56
N LEU A 126 -18.80 19.33 0.56
CA LEU A 126 -18.72 18.92 -0.85
C LEU A 126 -17.27 18.75 -1.31
N LYS A 127 -16.35 19.65 -0.94
CA LYS A 127 -14.94 19.55 -1.29
C LYS A 127 -14.31 18.26 -0.72
N ILE A 128 -14.61 17.91 0.54
CA ILE A 128 -14.12 16.68 1.18
C ILE A 128 -14.66 15.46 0.41
N TYR A 129 -15.97 15.41 0.15
CA TYR A 129 -16.59 14.31 -0.59
C TYR A 129 -15.97 14.09 -1.97
N TYR A 130 -15.78 15.15 -2.76
CA TYR A 130 -15.15 15.04 -4.08
C TYR A 130 -13.69 14.59 -4.00
N LEU A 131 -12.96 15.02 -2.98
CA LEU A 131 -11.57 14.58 -2.75
C LEU A 131 -11.52 13.08 -2.41
N GLU A 132 -12.43 12.58 -1.56
CA GLU A 132 -12.53 11.15 -1.25
C GLU A 132 -12.89 10.32 -2.48
N MET A 133 -13.86 10.76 -3.28
CA MET A 133 -14.24 10.10 -4.53
C MET A 133 -13.07 10.04 -5.53
N LYS A 134 -12.32 11.14 -5.68
CA LYS A 134 -11.12 11.18 -6.54
C LYS A 134 -10.04 10.23 -6.04
N THR A 135 -9.82 10.18 -4.73
CA THR A 135 -8.86 9.27 -4.09
C THR A 135 -9.24 7.81 -4.31
N LEU A 136 -10.51 7.46 -4.10
CA LEU A 136 -11.02 6.11 -4.33
C LEU A 136 -10.84 5.69 -5.81
N LYS A 137 -11.23 6.55 -6.76
CA LYS A 137 -11.04 6.30 -8.20
C LYS A 137 -9.57 6.02 -8.53
N LYS A 138 -8.67 6.88 -8.06
CA LYS A 138 -7.22 6.73 -8.29
C LYS A 138 -6.68 5.42 -7.70
N ASN A 139 -7.07 5.08 -6.47
CA ASN A 139 -6.63 3.86 -5.82
C ASN A 139 -7.19 2.61 -6.51
N THR A 140 -8.43 2.64 -6.99
CA THR A 140 -9.02 1.55 -7.79
C THR A 140 -8.21 1.28 -9.06
N LEU A 141 -7.82 2.33 -9.79
CA LEU A 141 -6.99 2.19 -11.00
C LEU A 141 -5.62 1.57 -10.68
N LYS A 142 -4.95 2.02 -9.62
CA LYS A 142 -3.68 1.44 -9.15
C LYS A 142 -3.83 -0.05 -8.83
N TRP A 143 -4.88 -0.43 -8.12
CA TRP A 143 -5.11 -1.81 -7.72
C TRP A 143 -5.46 -2.72 -8.88
N ASN A 144 -6.20 -2.23 -9.87
CA ASN A 144 -6.44 -2.98 -11.10
C ASN A 144 -5.15 -3.21 -11.88
N ALA A 145 -4.29 -2.19 -11.98
CA ALA A 145 -2.97 -2.33 -12.60
C ALA A 145 -2.09 -3.33 -11.84
N ALA A 146 -2.10 -3.28 -10.49
CA ALA A 146 -1.38 -4.23 -9.65
C ALA A 146 -1.87 -5.67 -9.85
N ARG A 147 -3.19 -5.91 -9.89
CA ARG A 147 -3.75 -7.25 -10.16
C ARG A 147 -3.30 -7.81 -11.51
N SER A 148 -3.37 -6.98 -12.56
CA SER A 148 -2.90 -7.37 -13.89
C SER A 148 -1.40 -7.64 -13.92
N TYR A 149 -0.62 -6.87 -13.17
CA TYR A 149 0.82 -7.09 -13.01
C TYR A 149 1.09 -8.43 -12.30
N CYS A 150 0.41 -8.70 -11.17
CA CYS A 150 0.55 -9.94 -10.43
C CYS A 150 0.22 -11.16 -11.30
N GLN A 151 -0.91 -11.14 -12.03
CA GLN A 151 -1.30 -12.22 -12.93
C GLN A 151 -0.24 -12.54 -14.00
N ARG A 152 0.38 -11.49 -14.59
CA ARG A 152 1.41 -11.65 -15.62
C ARG A 152 2.75 -12.13 -15.07
N ASN A 153 3.04 -11.88 -13.80
CA ASN A 153 4.33 -12.19 -13.18
C ASN A 153 4.27 -13.35 -12.17
N GLY A 154 3.13 -14.03 -12.05
CA GLY A 154 2.98 -15.18 -11.14
C GLY A 154 3.07 -14.80 -9.66
N LEU A 155 2.52 -13.63 -9.29
CA LEU A 155 2.45 -13.11 -7.92
C LEU A 155 1.07 -13.38 -7.31
#